data_01277714d2c87ca417d2c64ee1074c3a
#
_entry.id   01277714d2c87ca417d2c64ee1074c3a
#
_cell.length_a   1.000
_cell.length_b   1.000
_cell.length_c   1.000
_cell.angle_alpha   90.00
_cell.angle_beta   90.00
_cell.angle_gamma   90.00
#
_symmetry.space_group_name_H-M   'P 1'
#
loop_
_entity.id
_entity.type
_entity.pdbx_description
1 polymer ?
#
loop_
_entity_poly.entity_id
_entity_poly.type
_entity_poly.pdbx_seq_one_letter_code
_entity_poly.pdbx_strand_id
1 'polypeptide(L)'
;GYAACMAFCRGVSGRKMGNFYEDVIRVTTRILIPFSVVIGLLLVSQGVPQTLQANETIQTIEGKMQDLALGPVAALEAIKHLGTNGGGFFGANSATPFENPTVISNIIETISMMILPGSCVVAFGHMIHDNRKENAARKAVAPKQFGKPMLMGRQAAVIFGAMSILFVVGLVICYSAEMAGNPVTHSLGLAQAGNMEGKETRFGIAQSALFTTVTTSFTTGTVNNMHDSLTPLGGLVPMLHMMLNCVFGGKGVGLMNMVMYVILAVFICGLMVGRTPEYLNKKIEGREMKLSLIHISEPTRRRG
;
A
#
# COMPACT_ATOMS: atom_id res chain seq x y z
N GLY A 1 -10.87 -3.52 -5.46
CA GLY A 1 -9.68 -2.74 -5.90
C GLY A 1 -8.90 -3.49 -6.97
N TYR A 2 -8.38 -4.69 -6.68
CA TYR A 2 -7.52 -5.43 -7.62
C TYR A 2 -8.20 -5.73 -8.97
N ALA A 3 -9.42 -6.25 -8.97
CA ALA A 3 -10.16 -6.53 -10.20
C ALA A 3 -10.42 -5.26 -11.03
N ALA A 4 -10.76 -4.15 -10.37
CA ALA A 4 -10.93 -2.86 -11.04
C ALA A 4 -9.60 -2.37 -11.65
N CYS A 5 -8.48 -2.51 -10.92
CA CYS A 5 -7.16 -2.19 -11.41
C CYS A 5 -6.78 -3.03 -12.64
N MET A 6 -7.07 -4.33 -12.64
CA MET A 6 -6.81 -5.21 -13.78
C MET A 6 -7.64 -4.83 -15.01
N ALA A 7 -8.91 -4.48 -14.82
CA ALA A 7 -9.76 -3.97 -15.91
C ALA A 7 -9.23 -2.65 -16.46
N PHE A 8 -8.80 -1.73 -15.58
CA PHE A 8 -8.18 -0.46 -15.94
C PHE A 8 -6.86 -0.68 -16.73
N CYS A 9 -5.96 -1.52 -16.22
CA CYS A 9 -4.70 -1.84 -16.89
C CYS A 9 -4.91 -2.42 -18.28
N ARG A 10 -5.91 -3.33 -18.46
CA ARG A 10 -6.30 -3.87 -19.79
C ARG A 10 -6.81 -2.76 -20.69
N GLY A 11 -7.69 -1.88 -20.20
CA GLY A 11 -8.24 -0.75 -20.97
C GLY A 11 -7.16 0.23 -21.44
N VAL A 12 -6.24 0.63 -20.54
CA VAL A 12 -5.13 1.53 -20.88
C VAL A 12 -4.16 0.87 -21.85
N SER A 13 -3.89 -0.43 -21.69
CA SER A 13 -3.04 -1.19 -22.63
C SER A 13 -3.72 -1.53 -23.96
N GLY A 14 -4.99 -1.17 -24.17
CA GLY A 14 -5.73 -1.40 -25.43
C GLY A 14 -6.29 -2.83 -25.58
N ARG A 15 -6.39 -3.60 -24.51
CA ARG A 15 -7.04 -4.92 -24.48
C ARG A 15 -8.52 -4.80 -24.10
N LYS A 16 -9.29 -5.85 -24.34
CA LYS A 16 -10.65 -5.95 -23.81
C LYS A 16 -10.63 -5.94 -22.29
N MET A 17 -11.48 -5.15 -21.64
CA MET A 17 -11.51 -5.00 -20.19
C MET A 17 -11.80 -6.31 -19.43
N GLY A 18 -12.43 -7.28 -20.09
CA GLY A 18 -12.78 -8.56 -19.47
C GLY A 18 -14.09 -8.48 -18.66
N ASN A 19 -14.30 -9.50 -17.82
CA ASN A 19 -15.45 -9.57 -16.92
C ASN A 19 -14.99 -9.31 -15.49
N PHE A 20 -15.54 -8.25 -14.88
CA PHE A 20 -15.19 -7.83 -13.52
C PHE A 20 -15.49 -8.92 -12.48
N TYR A 21 -16.66 -9.57 -12.57
CA TYR A 21 -17.05 -10.58 -11.59
C TYR A 21 -16.17 -11.83 -11.67
N GLU A 22 -15.79 -12.21 -12.88
CA GLU A 22 -14.85 -13.33 -13.11
C GLU A 22 -13.47 -13.00 -12.51
N ASP A 23 -12.99 -11.79 -12.69
CA ASP A 23 -11.73 -11.33 -12.09
C ASP A 23 -11.81 -11.31 -10.55
N VAL A 24 -12.93 -10.89 -9.96
CA VAL A 24 -13.13 -10.94 -8.50
C VAL A 24 -13.05 -12.38 -8.00
N ILE A 25 -13.76 -13.31 -8.63
CA ILE A 25 -13.74 -14.73 -8.24
C ILE A 25 -12.31 -15.30 -8.37
N ARG A 26 -11.65 -15.05 -9.50
CA ARG A 26 -10.29 -15.54 -9.76
C ARG A 26 -9.27 -15.01 -8.74
N VAL A 27 -9.32 -13.71 -8.44
CA VAL A 27 -8.41 -13.09 -7.46
C VAL A 27 -8.67 -13.65 -6.07
N THR A 28 -9.93 -13.76 -5.67
CA THR A 28 -10.29 -14.27 -4.34
C THR A 28 -9.84 -15.72 -4.17
N THR A 29 -10.15 -16.59 -5.13
CA THR A 29 -9.88 -18.03 -4.99
C THR A 29 -8.43 -18.41 -5.23
N ARG A 30 -7.72 -17.71 -6.14
CA ARG A 30 -6.35 -18.09 -6.55
C ARG A 30 -5.24 -17.30 -5.87
N ILE A 31 -5.55 -16.11 -5.35
CA ILE A 31 -4.56 -15.24 -4.73
C ILE A 31 -4.91 -14.99 -3.26
N LEU A 32 -6.07 -14.37 -2.97
CA LEU A 32 -6.34 -13.90 -1.62
C LEU A 32 -6.48 -15.05 -0.62
N ILE A 33 -7.27 -16.09 -0.92
CA ILE A 33 -7.47 -17.21 0.00
C ILE A 33 -6.16 -17.98 0.24
N PRO A 34 -5.42 -18.46 -0.77
CA PRO A 34 -4.19 -19.21 -0.54
C PRO A 34 -3.14 -18.41 0.24
N PHE A 35 -2.91 -17.14 -0.13
CA PHE A 35 -1.94 -16.30 0.58
C PHE A 35 -2.39 -15.98 2.01
N SER A 36 -3.68 -15.71 2.25
CA SER A 36 -4.17 -15.45 3.60
C SER A 36 -4.04 -16.67 4.52
N VAL A 37 -4.23 -17.88 4.00
CA VAL A 37 -4.00 -19.11 4.77
C VAL A 37 -2.54 -19.25 5.15
N VAL A 38 -1.62 -19.05 4.20
CA VAL A 38 -0.18 -19.12 4.47
C VAL A 38 0.26 -18.07 5.48
N ILE A 39 -0.16 -16.82 5.31
CA ILE A 39 0.16 -15.72 6.25
C ILE A 39 -0.45 -16.01 7.63
N GLY A 40 -1.69 -16.46 7.69
CA GLY A 40 -2.34 -16.83 8.94
C GLY A 40 -1.59 -17.91 9.72
N LEU A 41 -1.13 -18.97 9.03
CA LEU A 41 -0.31 -20.03 9.65
C LEU A 41 1.05 -19.49 10.14
N LEU A 42 1.67 -18.59 9.39
CA LEU A 42 2.90 -17.92 9.82
C LEU A 42 2.68 -17.06 11.06
N LEU A 43 1.58 -16.32 11.14
CA LEU A 43 1.23 -15.50 12.31
C LEU A 43 0.92 -16.39 13.54
N VAL A 44 0.21 -17.50 13.36
CA VAL A 44 -0.02 -18.48 14.44
C VAL A 44 1.31 -19.00 14.97
N SER A 45 2.27 -19.31 14.10
CA SER A 45 3.60 -19.77 14.52
C SER A 45 4.37 -18.74 15.34
N GLN A 46 4.00 -17.46 15.24
CA GLN A 46 4.58 -16.36 16.02
C GLN A 46 3.82 -16.09 17.33
N GLY A 47 2.74 -16.83 17.62
CA GLY A 47 1.97 -16.71 18.84
C GLY A 47 0.70 -15.85 18.73
N VAL A 48 0.28 -15.49 17.51
CA VAL A 48 -1.02 -14.81 17.33
C VAL A 48 -2.15 -15.80 17.57
N PRO A 49 -3.13 -15.52 18.44
CA PRO A 49 -4.23 -16.41 18.76
C PRO A 49 -5.06 -16.82 17.55
N GLN A 50 -5.41 -18.10 17.48
CA GLN A 50 -6.34 -18.61 16.47
C GLN A 50 -7.23 -19.66 17.11
N THR A 51 -8.37 -19.22 17.65
CA THR A 51 -9.30 -20.10 18.36
C THR A 51 -10.73 -19.67 18.09
N LEU A 52 -11.70 -20.54 18.34
CA LEU A 52 -13.13 -20.22 18.37
C LEU A 52 -13.64 -19.93 19.79
N GLN A 53 -12.79 -20.04 20.79
CA GLN A 53 -13.09 -19.68 22.16
C GLN A 53 -13.14 -18.15 22.27
N ALA A 54 -14.16 -17.62 22.94
CA ALA A 54 -14.39 -16.18 23.02
C ALA A 54 -13.50 -15.50 24.06
N ASN A 55 -13.40 -16.06 25.27
CA ASN A 55 -12.63 -15.49 26.37
C ASN A 55 -11.92 -16.58 27.15
N GLU A 56 -10.83 -16.21 27.79
CA GLU A 56 -10.12 -17.03 28.79
C GLU A 56 -9.83 -16.18 30.00
N THR A 57 -10.21 -16.66 31.18
CA THR A 57 -9.96 -15.96 32.45
C THR A 57 -8.59 -16.37 32.98
N ILE A 58 -7.70 -15.41 33.09
CA ILE A 58 -6.34 -15.62 33.62
C ILE A 58 -6.16 -14.85 34.93
N GLN A 59 -5.25 -15.34 35.78
CA GLN A 59 -4.78 -14.61 36.94
C GLN A 59 -3.55 -13.81 36.60
N THR A 60 -3.62 -12.48 36.81
CA THR A 60 -2.45 -11.59 36.59
C THR A 60 -1.39 -11.81 37.67
N ILE A 61 -0.17 -11.33 37.43
CA ILE A 61 0.94 -11.38 38.38
C ILE A 61 0.56 -10.71 39.72
N GLU A 62 -0.31 -9.71 39.67
CA GLU A 62 -0.83 -9.01 40.86
C GLU A 62 -1.95 -9.78 41.58
N GLY A 63 -2.30 -10.98 41.11
CA GLY A 63 -3.33 -11.83 41.72
C GLY A 63 -4.77 -11.49 41.33
N LYS A 64 -5.00 -10.52 40.44
CA LYS A 64 -6.33 -10.16 39.93
C LYS A 64 -6.77 -11.11 38.81
N MET A 65 -8.05 -11.45 38.77
CA MET A 65 -8.63 -12.16 37.63
C MET A 65 -8.89 -11.19 36.50
N GLN A 66 -8.47 -11.56 35.29
CA GLN A 66 -8.67 -10.79 34.06
C GLN A 66 -9.19 -11.70 32.95
N ASP A 67 -10.26 -11.27 32.29
CA ASP A 67 -10.77 -11.95 31.11
C ASP A 67 -10.03 -11.46 29.86
N LEU A 68 -9.35 -12.38 29.19
CA LEU A 68 -8.70 -12.14 27.90
C LEU A 68 -9.68 -12.50 26.80
N ALA A 69 -9.98 -11.55 25.95
CA ALA A 69 -10.71 -11.83 24.72
C ALA A 69 -9.82 -12.61 23.77
N LEU A 70 -10.33 -13.71 23.24
CA LEU A 70 -9.69 -14.56 22.24
C LEU A 70 -10.59 -14.65 21.01
N GLY A 71 -10.08 -15.29 19.94
CA GLY A 71 -10.85 -15.50 18.73
C GLY A 71 -9.98 -15.84 17.54
N PRO A 72 -10.51 -15.80 16.31
CA PRO A 72 -9.75 -16.07 15.08
C PRO A 72 -8.87 -14.88 14.67
N VAL A 73 -7.99 -14.43 15.57
CA VAL A 73 -7.20 -13.22 15.42
C VAL A 73 -6.24 -13.33 14.22
N ALA A 74 -5.48 -14.45 14.12
CA ALA A 74 -4.51 -14.63 13.05
C ALA A 74 -5.15 -14.62 11.64
N ALA A 75 -6.33 -15.19 11.50
CA ALA A 75 -7.06 -15.14 10.23
C ALA A 75 -7.47 -13.71 9.86
N LEU A 76 -7.96 -12.93 10.83
CA LEU A 76 -8.31 -11.52 10.61
C LEU A 76 -7.07 -10.70 10.24
N GLU A 77 -5.97 -10.89 10.97
CA GLU A 77 -4.71 -10.21 10.71
C GLU A 77 -4.18 -10.49 9.29
N ALA A 78 -4.17 -11.76 8.86
CA ALA A 78 -3.76 -12.15 7.52
C ALA A 78 -4.63 -11.50 6.43
N ILE A 79 -5.94 -11.51 6.60
CA ILE A 79 -6.88 -10.93 5.63
C ILE A 79 -6.77 -9.41 5.57
N LYS A 80 -6.66 -8.75 6.72
CA LYS A 80 -6.61 -7.28 6.76
C LYS A 80 -5.33 -6.72 6.15
N HIS A 81 -4.18 -7.36 6.39
CA HIS A 81 -2.91 -6.92 5.83
C HIS A 81 -2.80 -7.22 4.34
N LEU A 82 -3.09 -8.45 3.92
CA LEU A 82 -3.07 -8.82 2.51
C LEU A 82 -4.08 -8.03 1.67
N GLY A 83 -5.27 -7.82 2.22
CA GLY A 83 -6.33 -7.03 1.60
C GLY A 83 -6.11 -5.52 1.68
N THR A 84 -5.08 -5.02 2.36
CA THR A 84 -4.85 -3.60 2.62
C THR A 84 -6.11 -2.87 3.14
N ASN A 85 -6.79 -3.50 4.11
CA ASN A 85 -8.05 -2.97 4.66
C ASN A 85 -7.83 -2.18 5.96
N GLY A 86 -6.82 -2.55 6.74
CA GLY A 86 -6.64 -2.06 8.10
C GLY A 86 -7.69 -2.60 9.08
N GLY A 87 -7.68 -2.09 10.29
CA GLY A 87 -8.49 -2.55 11.40
C GLY A 87 -7.74 -3.50 12.32
N GLY A 88 -8.38 -3.95 13.39
CA GLY A 88 -7.81 -4.87 14.37
C GLY A 88 -8.90 -5.60 15.13
N PHE A 89 -8.57 -6.78 15.64
CA PHE A 89 -9.50 -7.59 16.42
C PHE A 89 -9.78 -6.94 17.79
N PHE A 90 -8.72 -6.41 18.42
CA PHE A 90 -8.79 -5.79 19.76
C PHE A 90 -8.96 -4.25 19.72
N GLY A 91 -9.22 -3.66 18.57
CA GLY A 91 -9.46 -2.22 18.42
C GLY A 91 -8.23 -1.33 18.38
N ALA A 92 -7.02 -1.87 18.58
CA ALA A 92 -5.74 -1.13 18.50
C ALA A 92 -4.88 -1.56 17.30
N ASN A 93 -5.47 -2.16 16.32
CA ASN A 93 -4.80 -2.69 15.13
C ASN A 93 -3.65 -3.64 15.51
N SER A 94 -2.50 -3.57 14.83
CA SER A 94 -1.33 -4.39 15.13
C SER A 94 -0.44 -3.82 16.25
N ALA A 95 -0.94 -2.90 17.08
CA ALA A 95 -0.21 -2.41 18.25
C ALA A 95 -0.31 -3.38 19.43
N THR A 96 -1.39 -4.15 19.54
CA THR A 96 -1.54 -5.11 20.65
C THR A 96 -0.58 -6.28 20.53
N PRO A 97 -0.04 -6.78 21.66
CA PRO A 97 0.81 -7.98 21.67
C PRO A 97 0.13 -9.24 21.12
N PHE A 98 -1.20 -9.33 21.21
CA PHE A 98 -1.96 -10.48 20.71
C PHE A 98 -2.14 -10.47 19.18
N GLU A 99 -2.06 -9.32 18.54
CA GLU A 99 -2.14 -9.20 17.08
C GLU A 99 -0.76 -9.27 16.44
N ASN A 100 0.24 -8.65 17.08
CA ASN A 100 1.60 -8.53 16.56
C ASN A 100 2.63 -8.74 17.69
N PRO A 101 2.85 -10.00 18.14
CA PRO A 101 3.65 -10.29 19.33
C PRO A 101 5.16 -10.10 19.14
N THR A 102 5.69 -10.37 17.94
CA THR A 102 7.13 -10.45 17.69
C THR A 102 7.60 -9.50 16.59
N VAL A 103 8.90 -9.26 16.53
CA VAL A 103 9.54 -8.55 15.41
C VAL A 103 9.30 -9.29 14.09
N ILE A 104 9.26 -10.62 14.11
CA ILE A 104 9.02 -11.44 12.91
C ILE A 104 7.57 -11.29 12.45
N SER A 105 6.57 -11.29 13.36
CA SER A 105 5.19 -11.02 13.00
C SER A 105 5.05 -9.64 12.36
N ASN A 106 5.71 -8.61 12.91
CA ASN A 106 5.70 -7.26 12.36
C ASN A 106 6.27 -7.19 10.93
N ILE A 107 7.32 -7.96 10.64
CA ILE A 107 7.89 -8.06 9.28
C ILE A 107 6.92 -8.78 8.35
N ILE A 108 6.30 -9.89 8.78
CA ILE A 108 5.32 -10.63 7.99
C ILE A 108 4.14 -9.74 7.62
N GLU A 109 3.59 -8.99 8.58
CA GLU A 109 2.51 -8.04 8.36
C GLU A 109 2.91 -6.93 7.38
N THR A 110 4.09 -6.33 7.56
CA THR A 110 4.65 -5.30 6.68
C THR A 110 4.76 -5.80 5.24
N ILE A 111 5.35 -6.98 5.02
CA ILE A 111 5.48 -7.57 3.69
C ILE A 111 4.10 -7.88 3.09
N SER A 112 3.17 -8.37 3.90
CA SER A 112 1.82 -8.70 3.47
C SER A 112 1.06 -7.48 2.92
N MET A 113 1.27 -6.30 3.51
CA MET A 113 0.72 -5.03 3.02
C MET A 113 1.32 -4.60 1.67
N MET A 114 2.60 -4.90 1.43
CA MET A 114 3.34 -4.43 0.27
C MET A 114 3.12 -5.29 -0.98
N ILE A 115 2.85 -6.58 -0.82
CA ILE A 115 2.96 -7.59 -1.89
C ILE A 115 1.95 -7.37 -3.02
N LEU A 116 0.68 -7.14 -2.71
CA LEU A 116 -0.36 -6.95 -3.72
C LEU A 116 -0.28 -5.59 -4.43
N PRO A 117 -0.14 -4.46 -3.72
CA PRO A 117 0.02 -3.16 -4.40
C PRO A 117 1.25 -3.11 -5.30
N GLY A 118 2.39 -3.63 -4.83
CA GLY A 118 3.61 -3.73 -5.63
C GLY A 118 3.43 -4.61 -6.87
N SER A 119 2.75 -5.74 -6.73
CA SER A 119 2.46 -6.66 -7.85
C SER A 119 1.59 -6.04 -8.93
N CYS A 120 0.70 -5.10 -8.59
CA CYS A 120 -0.14 -4.39 -9.57
C CYS A 120 0.70 -3.60 -10.57
N VAL A 121 1.77 -2.93 -10.12
CA VAL A 121 2.66 -2.15 -10.99
C VAL A 121 3.43 -3.08 -11.93
N VAL A 122 3.90 -4.22 -11.42
CA VAL A 122 4.59 -5.24 -12.23
C VAL A 122 3.64 -5.82 -13.29
N ALA A 123 2.42 -6.18 -12.90
CA ALA A 123 1.40 -6.71 -13.81
C ALA A 123 1.05 -5.71 -14.92
N PHE A 124 0.92 -4.42 -14.59
CA PHE A 124 0.74 -3.35 -15.57
C PHE A 124 1.89 -3.32 -16.59
N GLY A 125 3.14 -3.42 -16.12
CA GLY A 125 4.31 -3.47 -16.98
C GLY A 125 4.29 -4.64 -17.96
N HIS A 126 3.92 -5.84 -17.51
CA HIS A 126 3.77 -7.01 -18.36
C HIS A 126 2.67 -6.82 -19.41
N MET A 127 1.51 -6.30 -19.01
CA MET A 127 0.39 -6.08 -19.95
C MET A 127 0.75 -5.13 -21.08
N ILE A 128 1.49 -4.05 -20.80
CA ILE A 128 1.94 -3.09 -21.82
C ILE A 128 2.98 -3.72 -22.74
N HIS A 129 3.93 -4.48 -22.18
CA HIS A 129 5.01 -5.10 -22.95
C HIS A 129 4.49 -6.14 -23.94
N ASP A 130 3.57 -6.99 -23.48
CA ASP A 130 2.96 -8.03 -24.34
C ASP A 130 2.17 -7.42 -25.50
N ASN A 131 1.42 -6.33 -25.25
CA ASN A 131 0.72 -5.62 -26.32
C ASN A 131 1.66 -5.01 -27.37
N ARG A 132 2.82 -4.52 -26.96
CA ARG A 132 3.82 -4.00 -27.90
C ARG A 132 4.37 -5.09 -28.79
N LYS A 133 4.64 -6.28 -28.23
CA LYS A 133 5.07 -7.46 -29.01
C LYS A 133 4.02 -7.89 -30.03
N GLU A 134 2.77 -7.98 -29.61
CA GLU A 134 1.66 -8.38 -30.48
C GLU A 134 1.43 -7.36 -31.62
N ASN A 135 1.46 -6.07 -31.31
CA ASN A 135 1.34 -5.01 -32.31
C ASN A 135 2.55 -4.92 -33.25
N ALA A 136 3.76 -5.20 -32.75
CA ALA A 136 4.95 -5.28 -33.59
C ALA A 136 4.90 -6.49 -34.56
N ALA A 137 4.45 -7.65 -34.08
CA ALA A 137 4.24 -8.85 -34.91
C ALA A 137 3.19 -8.59 -35.98
N ARG A 138 2.07 -7.93 -35.66
CA ARG A 138 1.03 -7.56 -36.63
C ARG A 138 1.50 -6.59 -37.71
N LYS A 139 2.46 -5.69 -37.39
CA LYS A 139 3.00 -4.68 -38.32
C LYS A 139 4.23 -5.13 -39.08
N ALA A 140 4.61 -6.42 -38.99
CA ALA A 140 5.82 -6.99 -39.61
C ALA A 140 7.11 -6.17 -39.29
N VAL A 141 7.13 -5.44 -38.19
CA VAL A 141 8.32 -4.70 -37.76
C VAL A 141 9.26 -5.69 -37.08
N ALA A 142 10.45 -5.82 -37.62
CA ALA A 142 11.47 -6.79 -37.20
C ALA A 142 11.72 -6.78 -35.67
N PRO A 143 11.82 -7.97 -35.06
CA PRO A 143 11.91 -8.12 -33.59
C PRO A 143 13.24 -7.61 -32.97
N LYS A 144 14.14 -7.02 -33.74
CA LYS A 144 15.48 -6.59 -33.31
C LYS A 144 15.53 -5.41 -32.33
N GLN A 145 14.42 -4.72 -32.05
CA GLN A 145 14.43 -3.55 -31.15
C GLN A 145 13.93 -3.82 -29.74
N PHE A 146 13.53 -5.03 -29.42
CA PHE A 146 13.13 -5.38 -28.07
C PHE A 146 14.33 -5.99 -27.35
N GLY A 147 15.01 -5.19 -26.53
CA GLY A 147 16.03 -5.68 -25.59
C GLY A 147 15.49 -6.81 -24.70
N LYS A 148 16.42 -7.50 -24.02
CA LYS A 148 16.10 -8.61 -23.08
C LYS A 148 14.83 -8.30 -22.27
N PRO A 149 13.96 -9.28 -21.99
CA PRO A 149 12.77 -9.05 -21.20
C PRO A 149 13.19 -8.49 -19.83
N MET A 150 12.95 -7.20 -19.62
CA MET A 150 13.04 -6.62 -18.28
C MET A 150 11.90 -7.20 -17.46
N LEU A 151 12.17 -7.53 -16.20
CA LEU A 151 11.16 -7.99 -15.24
C LEU A 151 9.93 -7.07 -15.20
N MET A 152 10.16 -5.80 -15.49
CA MET A 152 9.16 -4.74 -15.62
C MET A 152 9.43 -3.95 -16.92
N GLY A 153 8.40 -3.69 -17.74
CA GLY A 153 8.56 -2.82 -18.92
C GLY A 153 9.06 -1.42 -18.52
N ARG A 154 9.79 -0.72 -19.41
CA ARG A 154 10.41 0.58 -19.09
C ARG A 154 9.46 1.60 -18.43
N GLN A 155 8.20 1.67 -18.87
CA GLN A 155 7.24 2.63 -18.30
C GLN A 155 6.82 2.26 -16.88
N ALA A 156 6.54 0.98 -16.63
CA ALA A 156 6.23 0.51 -15.29
C ALA A 156 7.44 0.66 -14.34
N ALA A 157 8.67 0.49 -14.85
CA ALA A 157 9.88 0.71 -14.07
C ALA A 157 10.03 2.18 -13.65
N VAL A 158 9.69 3.14 -14.52
CA VAL A 158 9.68 4.57 -14.16
C VAL A 158 8.63 4.88 -13.11
N ILE A 159 7.42 4.34 -13.28
CA ILE A 159 6.33 4.50 -12.31
C ILE A 159 6.73 3.91 -10.96
N PHE A 160 7.23 2.67 -10.96
CA PHE A 160 7.71 2.01 -9.74
C PHE A 160 8.83 2.77 -9.07
N GLY A 161 9.79 3.30 -9.88
CA GLY A 161 10.88 4.13 -9.38
C GLY A 161 10.39 5.42 -8.73
N ALA A 162 9.44 6.13 -9.36
CA ALA A 162 8.86 7.34 -8.79
C ALA A 162 8.13 7.06 -7.47
N MET A 163 7.32 6.01 -7.41
CA MET A 163 6.65 5.57 -6.18
C MET A 163 7.67 5.20 -5.08
N SER A 164 8.73 4.47 -5.46
CA SER A 164 9.78 4.07 -4.52
C SER A 164 10.57 5.26 -3.97
N ILE A 165 10.84 6.27 -4.80
CA ILE A 165 11.51 7.50 -4.34
C ILE A 165 10.64 8.23 -3.32
N LEU A 166 9.36 8.42 -3.59
CA LEU A 166 8.42 9.05 -2.65
C LEU A 166 8.33 8.27 -1.33
N PHE A 167 8.26 6.93 -1.42
CA PHE A 167 8.26 6.06 -0.25
C PHE A 167 9.54 6.21 0.58
N VAL A 168 10.71 6.15 -0.03
CA VAL A 168 12.00 6.24 0.67
C VAL A 168 12.18 7.63 1.28
N VAL A 169 11.83 8.70 0.57
CA VAL A 169 11.87 10.06 1.11
C VAL A 169 10.95 10.18 2.33
N GLY A 170 9.72 9.68 2.25
CA GLY A 170 8.80 9.65 3.39
C GLY A 170 9.37 8.85 4.57
N LEU A 171 9.94 7.68 4.32
CA LEU A 171 10.56 6.85 5.36
C LEU A 171 11.72 7.57 6.07
N VAL A 172 12.61 8.20 5.30
CA VAL A 172 13.75 8.95 5.85
C VAL A 172 13.26 10.12 6.71
N ILE A 173 12.27 10.88 6.24
CA ILE A 173 11.70 12.00 7.00
C ILE A 173 11.05 11.49 8.29
N CYS A 174 10.19 10.46 8.21
CA CYS A 174 9.50 9.90 9.37
C CYS A 174 10.51 9.38 10.41
N TYR A 175 11.47 8.56 9.96
CA TYR A 175 12.47 7.99 10.85
C TYR A 175 13.36 9.07 11.51
N SER A 176 13.86 10.03 10.74
CA SER A 176 14.73 11.08 11.26
C SER A 176 13.98 12.00 12.23
N ALA A 177 12.72 12.31 11.96
CA ALA A 177 11.89 13.12 12.85
C ALA A 177 11.61 12.41 14.20
N GLU A 178 11.28 11.12 14.14
CA GLU A 178 11.01 10.32 15.34
C GLU A 178 12.30 10.07 16.16
N MET A 179 13.44 9.92 15.51
CA MET A 179 14.74 9.81 16.18
C MET A 179 15.21 11.12 16.84
N ALA A 180 14.82 12.27 16.28
CA ALA A 180 15.14 13.57 16.87
C ALA A 180 14.40 13.83 18.18
N GLY A 181 13.30 13.10 18.44
CA GLY A 181 12.50 13.23 19.63
C GLY A 181 11.46 14.35 19.58
N ASN A 182 10.61 14.40 20.61
CA ASN A 182 9.56 15.41 20.73
C ASN A 182 10.08 16.59 21.56
N PRO A 183 10.10 17.84 21.02
CA PRO A 183 10.54 19.02 21.76
C PRO A 183 9.74 19.26 23.04
N VAL A 184 8.47 18.87 23.09
CA VAL A 184 7.61 19.02 24.27
C VAL A 184 8.08 18.12 25.41
N THR A 185 8.37 16.84 25.14
CA THR A 185 8.87 15.90 26.14
C THR A 185 10.26 16.33 26.66
N HIS A 186 11.08 16.90 25.79
CA HIS A 186 12.38 17.45 26.13
C HIS A 186 12.26 18.66 27.08
N SER A 187 11.28 19.53 26.84
CA SER A 187 11.03 20.71 27.73
C SER A 187 10.50 20.32 29.12
N LEU A 188 9.90 19.13 29.23
CA LEU A 188 9.44 18.55 30.50
C LEU A 188 10.54 17.82 31.28
N GLY A 189 11.78 17.83 30.77
CA GLY A 189 12.94 17.20 31.44
C GLY A 189 12.98 15.67 31.28
N LEU A 190 12.18 15.09 30.37
CA LEU A 190 12.23 13.66 30.08
C LEU A 190 13.39 13.38 29.13
N ALA A 191 14.44 12.77 29.65
CA ALA A 191 15.60 12.34 28.88
C ALA A 191 15.27 11.02 28.09
N GLN A 192 14.58 11.15 26.99
CA GLN A 192 14.33 10.02 26.08
C GLN A 192 15.17 10.14 24.81
N ALA A 193 15.79 9.03 24.40
CA ALA A 193 16.47 8.94 23.11
C ALA A 193 15.41 8.76 22.01
N GLY A 194 14.99 9.86 21.37
CA GLY A 194 13.94 9.87 20.36
C GLY A 194 12.52 9.90 20.92
N ASN A 195 11.53 9.81 20.05
CA ASN A 195 10.11 9.82 20.43
C ASN A 195 9.56 8.39 20.57
N MET A 196 9.40 7.94 21.80
CA MET A 196 8.78 6.63 22.10
C MET A 196 7.31 6.72 22.51
N GLU A 197 6.73 7.93 22.56
CA GLU A 197 5.31 8.10 22.86
C GLU A 197 4.44 7.36 21.86
N GLY A 198 3.46 6.62 22.35
CA GLY A 198 2.54 5.82 21.53
C GLY A 198 3.19 4.68 20.73
N LYS A 199 4.46 4.33 21.04
CA LYS A 199 5.19 3.24 20.38
C LYS A 199 5.44 2.09 21.34
N GLU A 200 5.43 0.88 20.76
CA GLU A 200 5.71 -0.33 21.50
C GLU A 200 7.23 -0.55 21.63
N THR A 201 7.68 -0.85 22.84
CA THR A 201 9.12 -1.06 23.14
C THR A 201 9.72 -2.24 22.37
N ARG A 202 8.90 -3.28 22.04
CA ARG A 202 9.32 -4.44 21.26
C ARG A 202 9.68 -4.10 19.81
N PHE A 203 9.17 -3.00 19.26
CA PHE A 203 9.45 -2.55 17.90
C PHE A 203 10.44 -1.38 17.84
N GLY A 204 10.41 -0.52 18.83
CA GLY A 204 11.22 0.69 18.86
C GLY A 204 10.86 1.68 17.75
N ILE A 205 11.68 2.72 17.61
CA ILE A 205 11.42 3.83 16.68
C ILE A 205 11.52 3.39 15.21
N ALA A 206 12.54 2.59 14.89
CA ALA A 206 12.83 2.22 13.50
C ALA A 206 11.70 1.41 12.85
N GLN A 207 11.23 0.37 13.54
CA GLN A 207 10.15 -0.46 13.01
C GLN A 207 8.80 0.27 13.03
N SER A 208 8.56 1.13 14.02
CA SER A 208 7.37 1.96 14.08
C SER A 208 7.33 2.96 12.93
N ALA A 209 8.42 3.65 12.63
CA ALA A 209 8.51 4.57 11.49
C ALA A 209 8.35 3.85 10.15
N LEU A 210 8.96 2.67 9.99
CA LEU A 210 8.78 1.84 8.80
C LEU A 210 7.33 1.42 8.62
N PHE A 211 6.71 0.88 9.67
CA PHE A 211 5.32 0.42 9.63
C PHE A 211 4.36 1.56 9.33
N THR A 212 4.54 2.73 9.96
CA THR A 212 3.77 3.96 9.69
C THR A 212 3.88 4.39 8.23
N THR A 213 5.09 4.38 7.68
CA THR A 213 5.32 4.76 6.28
C THR A 213 4.71 3.74 5.33
N VAL A 214 4.86 2.44 5.60
CA VAL A 214 4.29 1.37 4.78
C VAL A 214 2.76 1.41 4.81
N THR A 215 2.15 1.45 5.99
CA THR A 215 0.68 1.41 6.11
C THR A 215 0.00 2.58 5.40
N THR A 216 0.62 3.75 5.39
CA THR A 216 0.08 4.94 4.72
C THR A 216 0.38 4.98 3.23
N SER A 217 1.56 4.56 2.80
CA SER A 217 1.92 4.44 1.38
C SER A 217 1.08 3.39 0.66
N PHE A 218 0.86 2.25 1.29
CA PHE A 218 0.08 1.14 0.75
C PHE A 218 -1.40 1.19 1.14
N THR A 219 -1.84 2.30 1.76
CA THR A 219 -3.22 2.61 2.16
C THR A 219 -3.92 1.48 2.92
N THR A 220 -3.19 0.81 3.82
CA THR A 220 -3.73 -0.27 4.63
C THR A 220 -4.52 0.27 5.83
N GLY A 221 -3.95 1.23 6.55
CA GLY A 221 -4.57 1.86 7.71
C GLY A 221 -4.40 1.08 9.02
N THR A 222 -3.71 -0.06 9.02
CA THR A 222 -3.31 -0.75 10.25
C THR A 222 -2.12 -0.03 10.88
N VAL A 223 -1.98 -0.10 12.21
CA VAL A 223 -0.93 0.60 12.94
C VAL A 223 -0.29 -0.32 13.98
N ASN A 224 1.02 -0.19 14.17
CA ASN A 224 1.75 -0.79 15.29
C ASN A 224 2.17 0.25 16.33
N ASN A 225 1.84 1.51 16.10
CA ASN A 225 2.07 2.66 16.96
C ASN A 225 0.98 3.70 16.74
N MET A 226 0.70 4.55 17.71
CA MET A 226 -0.31 5.60 17.58
C MET A 226 0.21 6.73 16.69
N HIS A 227 -0.54 7.07 15.63
CA HIS A 227 -0.13 8.09 14.66
C HIS A 227 -0.29 9.52 15.19
N ASP A 228 -1.19 9.75 16.14
CA ASP A 228 -1.40 11.04 16.82
C ASP A 228 -0.25 11.41 17.78
N SER A 229 0.53 10.41 18.21
CA SER A 229 1.72 10.61 19.06
C SER A 229 3.02 10.83 18.26
N LEU A 230 2.93 10.89 16.94
CA LEU A 230 4.09 11.20 16.10
C LEU A 230 4.50 12.67 16.26
N THR A 231 5.79 12.93 16.07
CA THR A 231 6.29 14.30 15.95
C THR A 231 5.63 15.03 14.79
N PRO A 232 5.55 16.37 14.78
CA PRO A 232 4.89 17.10 13.69
C PRO A 232 5.40 16.75 12.28
N LEU A 233 6.72 16.59 12.11
CA LEU A 233 7.32 16.16 10.83
C LEU A 233 7.09 14.66 10.57
N GLY A 234 7.13 13.83 11.61
CA GLY A 234 6.81 12.42 11.50
C GLY A 234 5.35 12.21 11.06
N GLY A 235 4.40 12.96 11.62
CA GLY A 235 2.99 12.94 11.29
C GLY A 235 2.65 13.54 9.93
N LEU A 236 3.48 14.45 9.40
CA LEU A 236 3.33 14.98 8.03
C LEU A 236 3.39 13.87 6.98
N VAL A 237 4.24 12.86 7.17
CA VAL A 237 4.44 11.78 6.19
C VAL A 237 3.18 10.95 5.97
N PRO A 238 2.51 10.37 7.00
CA PRO A 238 1.26 9.68 6.79
C PRO A 238 0.17 10.56 6.19
N MET A 239 0.06 11.83 6.59
CA MET A 239 -0.89 12.76 5.99
C MET A 239 -0.61 12.98 4.50
N LEU A 240 0.64 13.23 4.12
CA LEU A 240 1.04 13.45 2.73
C LEU A 240 0.79 12.20 1.86
N HIS A 241 1.15 11.01 2.35
CA HIS A 241 0.93 9.76 1.61
C HIS A 241 -0.56 9.49 1.38
N MET A 242 -1.40 9.76 2.39
CA MET A 242 -2.85 9.61 2.27
C MET A 242 -3.47 10.65 1.33
N MET A 243 -3.00 11.90 1.35
CA MET A 243 -3.45 12.96 0.44
C MET A 243 -3.09 12.65 -1.02
N LEU A 244 -1.86 12.21 -1.28
CA LEU A 244 -1.42 11.86 -2.64
C LEU A 244 -2.10 10.59 -3.14
N ASN A 245 -2.27 9.60 -2.29
CA ASN A 245 -2.87 8.29 -2.59
C ASN A 245 -2.36 7.63 -3.89
N CYS A 246 -1.10 7.86 -4.21
CA CYS A 246 -0.45 7.35 -5.41
C CYS A 246 0.88 6.62 -5.13
N VAL A 247 1.36 6.63 -3.88
CA VAL A 247 2.60 5.94 -3.47
C VAL A 247 2.26 4.49 -3.21
N PHE A 248 2.34 3.65 -4.22
CA PHE A 248 1.83 2.28 -4.28
C PHE A 248 0.32 2.15 -4.07
N GLY A 249 -0.23 2.80 -3.02
CA GLY A 249 -1.65 2.86 -2.62
C GLY A 249 -2.32 1.49 -2.64
N GLY A 250 -3.25 1.14 -1.82
CA GLY A 250 -3.85 -0.20 -1.69
C GLY A 250 -3.88 -1.10 -2.93
N LYS A 251 -4.60 -2.13 -2.96
CA LYS A 251 -4.71 -3.16 -4.03
C LYS A 251 -5.10 -2.59 -5.42
N GLY A 252 -4.21 -1.75 -5.97
CA GLY A 252 -4.27 -1.21 -7.33
C GLY A 252 -4.80 0.23 -7.45
N VAL A 253 -5.34 0.83 -6.40
CA VAL A 253 -5.83 2.23 -6.45
C VAL A 253 -4.68 3.21 -6.67
N GLY A 254 -3.56 3.03 -5.97
CA GLY A 254 -2.40 3.90 -6.14
C GLY A 254 -1.80 3.86 -7.54
N LEU A 255 -1.79 2.68 -8.19
CA LEU A 255 -1.39 2.57 -9.59
C LEU A 255 -2.34 3.37 -10.51
N MET A 256 -3.65 3.24 -10.30
CA MET A 256 -4.64 3.98 -11.10
C MET A 256 -4.44 5.49 -10.92
N ASN A 257 -4.29 5.97 -9.69
CA ASN A 257 -4.03 7.37 -9.40
C ASN A 257 -2.70 7.85 -10.00
N MET A 258 -1.63 7.05 -9.86
CA MET A 258 -0.33 7.41 -10.45
C MET A 258 -0.41 7.52 -11.99
N VAL A 259 -1.15 6.64 -12.65
CA VAL A 259 -1.36 6.73 -14.11
C VAL A 259 -2.13 8.01 -14.47
N MET A 260 -3.10 8.44 -13.64
CA MET A 260 -3.77 9.74 -13.84
C MET A 260 -2.79 10.92 -13.74
N TYR A 261 -1.89 10.92 -12.75
CA TYR A 261 -0.82 11.93 -12.67
C TYR A 261 0.14 11.87 -13.86
N VAL A 262 0.47 10.67 -14.36
CA VAL A 262 1.29 10.51 -15.56
C VAL A 262 0.59 11.11 -16.79
N ILE A 263 -0.70 10.86 -16.97
CA ILE A 263 -1.48 11.43 -18.07
C ILE A 263 -1.48 12.96 -18.00
N LEU A 264 -1.69 13.53 -16.82
CA LEU A 264 -1.65 14.97 -16.58
C LEU A 264 -0.26 15.54 -16.90
N ALA A 265 0.79 14.91 -16.43
CA ALA A 265 2.17 15.34 -16.69
C ALA A 265 2.50 15.32 -18.19
N VAL A 266 2.13 14.23 -18.89
CA VAL A 266 2.33 14.09 -20.33
C VAL A 266 1.56 15.17 -21.11
N PHE A 267 0.34 15.50 -20.68
CA PHE A 267 -0.46 16.56 -21.29
C PHE A 267 0.20 17.94 -21.13
N ILE A 268 0.61 18.29 -19.89
CA ILE A 268 1.29 19.57 -19.63
C ILE A 268 2.57 19.67 -20.41
N CYS A 269 3.43 18.64 -20.36
CA CYS A 269 4.69 18.62 -21.10
C CYS A 269 4.47 18.67 -22.61
N GLY A 270 3.44 18.01 -23.14
CA GLY A 270 3.08 18.05 -24.55
C GLY A 270 2.69 19.45 -25.00
N LEU A 271 1.89 20.15 -24.22
CA LEU A 271 1.50 21.55 -24.50
C LEU A 271 2.70 22.50 -24.45
N MET A 272 3.62 22.32 -23.48
CA MET A 272 4.81 23.16 -23.38
C MET A 272 5.75 23.02 -24.60
N VAL A 273 5.84 21.81 -25.17
CA VAL A 273 6.68 21.51 -26.34
C VAL A 273 5.93 21.81 -27.67
N GLY A 274 4.63 22.10 -27.63
CA GLY A 274 3.81 22.33 -28.82
C GLY A 274 3.52 21.07 -29.64
N ARG A 275 3.56 19.89 -29.02
CA ARG A 275 3.23 18.61 -29.64
C ARG A 275 1.92 18.07 -29.10
N THR A 276 1.19 17.33 -29.92
CA THR A 276 -0.01 16.59 -29.46
C THR A 276 0.40 15.59 -28.37
N PRO A 277 -0.11 15.71 -27.13
CA PRO A 277 0.25 14.79 -26.06
C PRO A 277 -0.26 13.39 -26.34
N GLU A 278 0.61 12.40 -26.22
CA GLU A 278 0.28 10.98 -26.43
C GLU A 278 0.82 10.11 -25.31
N TYR A 279 -0.03 9.22 -24.78
CA TYR A 279 0.39 8.22 -23.81
C TYR A 279 -0.04 6.83 -24.27
N LEU A 280 0.89 5.87 -24.31
CA LEU A 280 0.67 4.50 -24.79
C LEU A 280 0.04 4.42 -26.19
N ASN A 281 0.48 5.29 -27.12
CA ASN A 281 -0.03 5.43 -28.47
C ASN A 281 -1.51 5.87 -28.56
N LYS A 282 -2.03 6.48 -27.52
CA LYS A 282 -3.35 7.12 -27.49
C LYS A 282 -3.15 8.62 -27.32
N LYS A 283 -3.84 9.39 -28.16
CA LYS A 283 -3.89 10.86 -28.02
C LYS A 283 -4.65 11.23 -26.76
N ILE A 284 -4.15 12.25 -26.05
CA ILE A 284 -4.81 12.80 -24.89
C ILE A 284 -5.49 14.08 -25.34
N GLU A 285 -6.82 14.07 -25.36
CA GLU A 285 -7.64 15.22 -25.77
C GLU A 285 -8.19 15.97 -24.54
N GLY A 286 -8.78 17.14 -24.77
CA GLY A 286 -9.33 17.95 -23.70
C GLY A 286 -10.47 17.27 -22.90
N ARG A 287 -11.14 16.27 -23.48
CA ARG A 287 -12.20 15.52 -22.82
C ARG A 287 -11.62 14.57 -21.75
N GLU A 288 -10.56 13.84 -22.07
CA GLU A 288 -9.86 12.96 -21.15
C GLU A 288 -9.25 13.77 -20.00
N MET A 289 -8.71 14.96 -20.30
CA MET A 289 -8.16 15.86 -19.28
C MET A 289 -9.22 16.42 -18.35
N LYS A 290 -10.39 16.77 -18.86
CA LYS A 290 -11.53 17.21 -18.04
C LYS A 290 -11.94 16.14 -17.03
N LEU A 291 -12.05 14.89 -17.49
CA LEU A 291 -12.39 13.75 -16.64
C LEU A 291 -11.29 13.46 -15.60
N SER A 292 -10.03 13.54 -16.00
CA SER A 292 -8.88 13.35 -15.10
C SER A 292 -8.81 14.42 -14.02
N LEU A 293 -8.98 15.70 -14.38
CA LEU A 293 -8.99 16.82 -13.44
C LEU A 293 -10.15 16.76 -12.45
N ILE A 294 -11.35 16.40 -12.91
CA ILE A 294 -12.50 16.20 -12.02
C ILE A 294 -12.21 15.08 -11.01
N HIS A 295 -11.59 14.00 -11.45
CA HIS A 295 -11.24 12.88 -10.56
C HIS A 295 -10.19 13.26 -9.52
N ILE A 296 -9.19 14.07 -9.89
CA ILE A 296 -8.12 14.50 -8.99
C ILE A 296 -8.58 15.61 -8.04
N SER A 297 -9.30 16.62 -8.56
CA SER A 297 -9.63 17.85 -7.81
C SER A 297 -10.96 17.79 -7.05
N GLU A 298 -11.89 16.94 -7.45
CA GLU A 298 -13.19 16.78 -6.81
C GLU A 298 -13.52 15.32 -6.46
N PRO A 299 -12.72 14.65 -5.61
CA PRO A 299 -12.95 13.24 -5.31
C PRO A 299 -14.28 12.96 -4.61
N THR A 300 -14.96 13.95 -4.03
CA THR A 300 -16.18 13.72 -3.24
C THR A 300 -17.07 14.94 -3.03
N ARG A 301 -17.33 15.74 -4.04
CA ARG A 301 -18.43 16.68 -3.89
C ARG A 301 -19.76 15.92 -3.94
N ARG A 302 -20.22 15.42 -2.79
CA ARG A 302 -21.63 15.06 -2.64
C ARG A 302 -22.43 16.33 -2.91
N ARG A 303 -23.15 16.33 -4.02
CA ARG A 303 -24.26 17.26 -4.20
C ARG A 303 -25.31 16.84 -3.17
N GLY A 304 -25.40 17.61 -2.09
CA GLY A 304 -26.55 17.56 -1.22
C GLY A 304 -27.75 18.15 -1.94
#